data_c1c623acf4c4be8c779aced2a32d6c5b
#
_entry.id   c1c623acf4c4be8c779aced2a32d6c5b
#
_cell.length_a   1.000
_cell.length_b   1.000
_cell.length_c   1.000
_cell.angle_alpha   90.00
_cell.angle_beta   90.00
_cell.angle_gamma   90.00
#
_symmetry.space_group_name_H-M   'P 1'
#
loop_
_entity.id
_entity.type
_entity.pdbx_description
1 polymer ?
#
loop_
_entity_poly.entity_id
_entity_poly.type
_entity_poly.pdbx_seq_one_letter_code
_entity_poly.pdbx_strand_id
1 'polypeptide(L)'
;MYKLVAIDLDRTLLNSYGEVSENTKEEIKKAINNGVEVVLASGRPISSVEDLANDLHANHYLISGNGAIVYDMQKSQIVYDKFLSKEQVLNIVKICEENSIYYNIYTENEVLTKSLNYNTLFYYSENTHKQEEKRTNINILTDVYDHILKSNDQKYLKVTVCDQSQIVFASIIKKLKAINDIDVLDVSHMSKKIIKAGTEEVLVEYCYTEITNKDVNKWTALEYIMKELNLDRNEIVAIGDNVNDKEMIEEAGFGVAMGNSTQVIKEIANVEVGTNNEDGVCETFQKYINSQFWLRFCYKNVIFELHFMIIFT
;
A
#
# COMPACT_ATOMS: atom_id res chain seq x y z
N MET A 1 -3.01 -24.81 -0.45
CA MET A 1 -4.09 -24.08 -1.17
C MET A 1 -4.13 -22.68 -0.61
N TYR A 2 -4.03 -21.68 -1.46
CA TYR A 2 -4.03 -20.29 -1.04
C TYR A 2 -5.45 -19.86 -0.62
N LYS A 3 -5.54 -19.16 0.49
CA LYS A 3 -6.80 -18.70 1.09
C LYS A 3 -6.91 -17.19 1.16
N LEU A 4 -5.78 -16.48 1.05
CA LEU A 4 -5.75 -15.03 1.04
C LEU A 4 -4.78 -14.53 -0.02
N VAL A 5 -5.19 -13.47 -0.73
CA VAL A 5 -4.37 -12.73 -1.69
C VAL A 5 -4.29 -11.27 -1.26
N ALA A 6 -3.09 -10.81 -0.92
CA ALA A 6 -2.80 -9.40 -0.66
C ALA A 6 -2.25 -8.74 -1.93
N ILE A 7 -2.83 -7.60 -2.32
CA ILE A 7 -2.52 -6.94 -3.58
C ILE A 7 -2.19 -5.46 -3.32
N ASP A 8 -1.01 -5.03 -3.74
CA ASP A 8 -0.69 -3.61 -3.83
C ASP A 8 -1.51 -2.93 -4.94
N LEU A 9 -1.69 -1.62 -4.86
CA LEU A 9 -2.52 -0.85 -5.80
C LEU A 9 -1.71 -0.20 -6.91
N ASP A 10 -0.85 0.74 -6.55
CA ASP A 10 -0.22 1.65 -7.50
C ASP A 10 0.87 0.93 -8.32
N ARG A 11 0.69 0.84 -9.65
CA ARG A 11 1.57 0.10 -10.54
C ARG A 11 1.57 -1.44 -10.35
N THR A 12 0.63 -1.94 -9.54
CA THR A 12 0.36 -3.38 -9.34
C THR A 12 -1.02 -3.71 -9.87
N LEU A 13 -2.08 -3.45 -9.10
CA LEU A 13 -3.47 -3.69 -9.50
C LEU A 13 -3.95 -2.63 -10.51
N LEU A 14 -3.52 -1.38 -10.32
CA LEU A 14 -3.89 -0.25 -11.17
C LEU A 14 -2.92 -0.11 -12.35
N ASN A 15 -3.47 -0.01 -13.55
CA ASN A 15 -2.71 0.31 -14.77
C ASN A 15 -2.24 1.79 -14.76
N SER A 16 -1.54 2.21 -15.81
CA SER A 16 -1.03 3.59 -15.93
C SER A 16 -2.12 4.67 -16.03
N TYR A 17 -3.37 4.29 -16.22
CA TYR A 17 -4.53 5.18 -16.22
C TYR A 17 -5.25 5.22 -14.87
N GLY A 18 -4.79 4.42 -13.88
CA GLY A 18 -5.42 4.32 -12.57
C GLY A 18 -6.66 3.42 -12.55
N GLU A 19 -6.76 2.47 -13.48
CA GLU A 19 -7.90 1.60 -13.68
C GLU A 19 -7.53 0.13 -13.47
N VAL A 20 -8.51 -0.70 -13.11
CA VAL A 20 -8.41 -2.17 -13.08
C VAL A 20 -9.11 -2.71 -14.32
N SER A 21 -8.45 -3.60 -15.06
CA SER A 21 -9.04 -4.22 -16.24
C SER A 21 -10.22 -5.11 -15.88
N GLU A 22 -11.19 -5.24 -16.81
CA GLU A 22 -12.35 -6.11 -16.58
C GLU A 22 -11.94 -7.59 -16.42
N ASN A 23 -10.91 -8.05 -17.13
CA ASN A 23 -10.38 -9.40 -16.95
C ASN A 23 -9.88 -9.62 -15.52
N THR A 24 -9.13 -8.67 -14.96
CA THR A 24 -8.63 -8.73 -13.58
C THR A 24 -9.79 -8.74 -12.59
N LYS A 25 -10.81 -7.90 -12.77
CA LYS A 25 -12.02 -7.87 -11.92
C LYS A 25 -12.75 -9.22 -11.92
N GLU A 26 -12.91 -9.84 -13.11
CA GLU A 26 -13.57 -11.14 -13.23
C GLU A 26 -12.79 -12.25 -12.50
N GLU A 27 -11.46 -12.28 -12.62
CA GLU A 27 -10.64 -13.29 -11.97
C GLU A 27 -10.60 -13.12 -10.44
N ILE A 28 -10.56 -11.88 -9.93
CA ILE A 28 -10.70 -11.58 -8.51
C ILE A 28 -12.06 -12.07 -7.99
N LYS A 29 -13.13 -11.75 -8.70
CA LYS A 29 -14.49 -12.19 -8.35
C LYS A 29 -14.63 -13.70 -8.29
N LYS A 30 -14.02 -14.43 -9.23
CA LYS A 30 -13.99 -15.90 -9.22
C LYS A 30 -13.29 -16.43 -7.95
N ALA A 31 -12.16 -15.86 -7.57
CA ALA A 31 -11.43 -16.24 -6.36
C ALA A 31 -12.27 -16.00 -5.10
N ILE A 32 -12.88 -14.82 -4.96
CA ILE A 32 -13.75 -14.47 -3.83
C ILE A 32 -14.93 -15.44 -3.74
N ASN A 33 -15.59 -15.77 -4.86
CA ASN A 33 -16.69 -16.73 -4.90
C ASN A 33 -16.25 -18.15 -4.51
N ASN A 34 -14.99 -18.48 -4.63
CA ASN A 34 -14.38 -19.73 -4.18
C ASN A 34 -13.88 -19.67 -2.73
N GLY A 35 -14.14 -18.58 -2.01
CA GLY A 35 -13.79 -18.40 -0.60
C GLY A 35 -12.35 -17.93 -0.36
N VAL A 36 -11.71 -17.32 -1.35
CA VAL A 36 -10.42 -16.64 -1.17
C VAL A 36 -10.66 -15.24 -0.64
N GLU A 37 -10.01 -14.89 0.45
CA GLU A 37 -9.97 -13.53 0.96
C GLU A 37 -9.08 -12.67 0.06
N VAL A 38 -9.55 -11.51 -0.37
CA VAL A 38 -8.76 -10.54 -1.15
C VAL A 38 -8.61 -9.26 -0.35
N VAL A 39 -7.36 -8.90 -0.07
CA VAL A 39 -6.98 -7.73 0.74
C VAL A 39 -6.22 -6.74 -0.13
N LEU A 40 -6.73 -5.54 -0.26
CA LEU A 40 -6.00 -4.44 -0.89
C LEU A 40 -5.05 -3.80 0.13
N ALA A 41 -3.77 -3.67 -0.23
CA ALA A 41 -2.72 -3.18 0.67
C ALA A 41 -2.01 -1.98 0.05
N SER A 42 -2.26 -0.76 0.57
CA SER A 42 -1.79 0.48 -0.05
C SER A 42 -1.20 1.48 0.93
N GLY A 43 -0.35 2.38 0.41
CA GLY A 43 0.05 3.60 1.12
C GLY A 43 -1.01 4.71 1.12
N ARG A 44 -2.12 4.52 0.40
CA ARG A 44 -3.23 5.47 0.30
C ARG A 44 -4.09 5.50 1.58
N PRO A 45 -4.82 6.59 1.85
CA PRO A 45 -5.80 6.63 2.93
C PRO A 45 -7.00 5.71 2.64
N ILE A 46 -7.70 5.27 3.70
CA ILE A 46 -8.85 4.34 3.64
C ILE A 46 -9.86 4.78 2.57
N SER A 47 -10.30 6.04 2.61
CA SER A 47 -11.30 6.58 1.68
C SER A 47 -10.94 6.45 0.19
N SER A 48 -9.64 6.39 -0.13
CA SER A 48 -9.16 6.21 -1.50
C SER A 48 -9.10 4.74 -1.95
N VAL A 49 -9.15 3.80 -1.01
CA VAL A 49 -9.06 2.35 -1.27
C VAL A 49 -10.43 1.69 -1.18
N GLU A 50 -11.31 2.21 -0.32
CA GLU A 50 -12.62 1.63 -0.01
C GLU A 50 -13.54 1.56 -1.23
N ASP A 51 -13.60 2.62 -2.04
CA ASP A 51 -14.40 2.63 -3.27
C ASP A 51 -13.95 1.51 -4.23
N LEU A 52 -12.65 1.35 -4.40
CA LEU A 52 -12.08 0.31 -5.25
C LEU A 52 -12.33 -1.10 -4.70
N ALA A 53 -12.21 -1.28 -3.40
CA ALA A 53 -12.48 -2.56 -2.76
C ALA A 53 -13.94 -2.97 -2.91
N ASN A 54 -14.87 -2.02 -2.78
CA ASN A 54 -16.29 -2.26 -3.03
C ASN A 54 -16.56 -2.65 -4.48
N ASP A 55 -15.94 -1.98 -5.45
CA ASP A 55 -16.06 -2.30 -6.89
C ASP A 55 -15.57 -3.73 -7.21
N LEU A 56 -14.54 -4.19 -6.50
CA LEU A 56 -13.97 -5.52 -6.64
C LEU A 56 -14.65 -6.58 -5.77
N HIS A 57 -15.61 -6.22 -4.94
CA HIS A 57 -16.21 -7.07 -3.92
C HIS A 57 -15.21 -7.62 -2.88
N ALA A 58 -14.06 -6.99 -2.75
CA ALA A 58 -13.01 -7.27 -1.75
C ALA A 58 -13.32 -6.49 -0.45
N ASN A 59 -14.48 -6.75 0.14
CA ASN A 59 -15.13 -5.89 1.13
C ASN A 59 -15.08 -6.45 2.56
N HIS A 60 -13.92 -6.98 2.97
CA HIS A 60 -13.68 -7.40 4.35
C HIS A 60 -12.57 -6.57 4.99
N TYR A 61 -11.31 -6.81 4.63
CA TYR A 61 -10.19 -6.06 5.19
C TYR A 61 -9.47 -5.21 4.15
N LEU A 62 -9.04 -4.01 4.57
CA LEU A 62 -8.15 -3.14 3.83
C LEU A 62 -6.90 -2.84 4.66
N ILE A 63 -5.74 -2.80 4.02
CA ILE A 63 -4.51 -2.27 4.59
C ILE A 63 -4.25 -0.89 4.00
N SER A 64 -4.15 0.12 4.86
CA SER A 64 -3.94 1.52 4.51
C SER A 64 -2.66 2.06 5.16
N GLY A 65 -2.12 3.16 4.59
CA GLY A 65 -0.95 3.83 5.15
C GLY A 65 0.30 2.95 5.19
N ASN A 66 0.49 2.08 4.19
CA ASN A 66 1.59 1.10 4.13
C ASN A 66 1.63 0.12 5.32
N GLY A 67 0.47 -0.20 5.91
CA GLY A 67 0.37 -1.11 7.06
C GLY A 67 0.16 -0.41 8.39
N ALA A 68 0.04 0.92 8.40
CA ALA A 68 -0.29 1.64 9.63
C ALA A 68 -1.71 1.37 10.14
N ILE A 69 -2.62 0.94 9.26
CA ILE A 69 -4.03 0.70 9.57
C ILE A 69 -4.50 -0.58 8.89
N VAL A 70 -5.28 -1.40 9.63
CA VAL A 70 -6.22 -2.37 9.06
C VAL A 70 -7.64 -1.89 9.33
N TYR A 71 -8.40 -1.74 8.28
CA TYR A 71 -9.81 -1.36 8.33
C TYR A 71 -10.70 -2.55 7.99
N ASP A 72 -11.63 -2.86 8.89
CA ASP A 72 -12.67 -3.88 8.67
C ASP A 72 -13.89 -3.19 8.05
N MET A 73 -14.11 -3.42 6.76
CA MET A 73 -15.21 -2.80 5.99
C MET A 73 -16.58 -3.33 6.43
N GLN A 74 -16.66 -4.58 6.90
CA GLN A 74 -17.93 -5.17 7.34
C GLN A 74 -18.39 -4.54 8.65
N LYS A 75 -17.46 -4.19 9.53
CA LYS A 75 -17.72 -3.51 10.80
C LYS A 75 -17.62 -1.99 10.70
N SER A 76 -17.13 -1.48 9.58
CA SER A 76 -16.87 -0.04 9.36
C SER A 76 -16.00 0.58 10.46
N GLN A 77 -14.91 -0.13 10.83
CA GLN A 77 -14.01 0.34 11.89
C GLN A 77 -12.55 -0.04 11.66
N ILE A 78 -11.65 0.74 12.23
CA ILE A 78 -10.23 0.39 12.34
C ILE A 78 -10.10 -0.71 13.39
N VAL A 79 -9.52 -1.85 13.03
CA VAL A 79 -9.31 -3.01 13.91
C VAL A 79 -7.86 -3.20 14.31
N TYR A 80 -6.95 -2.56 13.59
CA TYR A 80 -5.54 -2.50 13.93
C TYR A 80 -5.00 -1.14 13.51
N ASP A 81 -4.20 -0.54 14.37
CA ASP A 81 -3.46 0.68 14.06
C ASP A 81 -2.06 0.68 14.70
N LYS A 82 -1.14 1.39 14.04
CA LYS A 82 0.22 1.60 14.52
C LYS A 82 0.71 2.97 14.08
N PHE A 83 0.19 3.99 14.75
CA PHE A 83 0.51 5.39 14.47
C PHE A 83 1.85 5.82 15.08
N LEU A 84 2.47 6.84 14.49
CA LEU A 84 3.54 7.57 15.16
C LEU A 84 3.01 8.25 16.42
N SER A 85 3.75 8.16 17.51
CA SER A 85 3.44 8.92 18.71
C SER A 85 3.69 10.42 18.50
N LYS A 86 3.02 11.24 19.26
CA LYS A 86 3.22 12.70 19.28
C LYS A 86 4.70 13.08 19.51
N GLU A 87 5.37 12.38 20.41
CA GLU A 87 6.78 12.60 20.72
C GLU A 87 7.69 12.28 19.52
N GLN A 88 7.45 11.14 18.84
CA GLN A 88 8.18 10.78 17.61
C GLN A 88 8.03 11.86 16.55
N VAL A 89 6.79 12.33 16.29
CA VAL A 89 6.53 13.37 15.29
C VAL A 89 7.20 14.68 15.67
N LEU A 90 7.14 15.11 16.94
CA LEU A 90 7.83 16.33 17.42
C LEU A 90 9.35 16.23 17.22
N ASN A 91 9.96 15.06 17.48
CA ASN A 91 11.39 14.83 17.27
C ASN A 91 11.76 14.90 15.77
N ILE A 92 10.94 14.32 14.89
CA ILE A 92 11.14 14.40 13.44
C ILE A 92 11.03 15.85 12.96
N VAL A 93 9.95 16.54 13.36
CA VAL A 93 9.70 17.95 13.00
C VAL A 93 10.86 18.84 13.46
N LYS A 94 11.33 18.67 14.69
CA LYS A 94 12.47 19.43 15.22
C LYS A 94 13.73 19.28 14.35
N ILE A 95 14.08 18.04 13.96
CA ILE A 95 15.21 17.80 13.07
C ILE A 95 15.01 18.48 11.72
N CYS A 96 13.81 18.40 11.15
CA CYS A 96 13.50 19.04 9.87
C CYS A 96 13.60 20.56 9.94
N GLU A 97 13.06 21.17 10.99
CA GLU A 97 13.08 22.63 11.24
C GLU A 97 14.51 23.16 11.44
N GLU A 98 15.29 22.51 12.31
CA GLU A 98 16.69 22.88 12.59
C GLU A 98 17.59 22.81 11.35
N ASN A 99 17.20 22.04 10.33
CA ASN A 99 17.96 21.87 9.09
C ASN A 99 17.29 22.52 7.87
N SER A 100 16.19 23.24 8.06
CA SER A 100 15.43 23.90 7.00
C SER A 100 15.04 22.97 5.85
N ILE A 101 14.78 21.69 6.14
CA ILE A 101 14.35 20.70 5.16
C ILE A 101 12.82 20.62 5.12
N TYR A 102 12.29 20.42 3.92
CA TYR A 102 10.84 20.31 3.74
C TYR A 102 10.30 18.99 4.28
N TYR A 103 9.15 19.08 4.96
CA TYR A 103 8.39 17.92 5.42
C TYR A 103 6.88 18.19 5.35
N ASN A 104 6.12 17.12 5.35
CA ASN A 104 4.67 17.13 5.57
C ASN A 104 4.26 15.90 6.38
N ILE A 105 3.18 16.02 7.14
CA ILE A 105 2.70 15.00 8.07
C ILE A 105 1.32 14.56 7.62
N TYR A 106 1.15 13.25 7.48
CA TYR A 106 -0.15 12.65 7.19
C TYR A 106 -0.83 12.25 8.49
N THR A 107 -2.04 12.74 8.67
CA THR A 107 -2.94 12.31 9.73
C THR A 107 -4.07 11.46 9.15
N GLU A 108 -5.04 11.03 9.95
CA GLU A 108 -6.22 10.33 9.44
C GLU A 108 -7.04 11.17 8.45
N ASN A 109 -7.08 12.50 8.62
CA ASN A 109 -8.03 13.35 7.94
C ASN A 109 -7.38 14.43 7.05
N GLU A 110 -6.11 14.73 7.23
CA GLU A 110 -5.45 15.86 6.55
C GLU A 110 -3.94 15.67 6.43
N VAL A 111 -3.35 16.50 5.58
CA VAL A 111 -1.90 16.64 5.43
C VAL A 111 -1.48 17.98 6.01
N LEU A 112 -0.68 17.96 7.08
CA LEU A 112 -0.11 19.16 7.70
C LEU A 112 1.19 19.54 7.00
N THR A 113 1.36 20.81 6.67
CA THR A 113 2.58 21.33 6.03
C THR A 113 2.78 22.81 6.33
N LYS A 114 4.00 23.33 6.16
CA LYS A 114 4.30 24.77 6.22
C LYS A 114 4.07 25.49 4.89
N SER A 115 4.18 24.75 3.79
CA SER A 115 4.09 25.33 2.45
C SER A 115 3.71 24.27 1.42
N LEU A 116 3.19 24.73 0.29
CA LEU A 116 2.91 23.86 -0.84
C LEU A 116 4.19 23.64 -1.65
N ASN A 117 4.85 22.51 -1.43
CA ASN A 117 6.03 22.08 -2.18
C ASN A 117 5.95 20.58 -2.47
N TYR A 118 6.71 20.12 -3.46
CA TYR A 118 6.87 18.70 -3.81
C TYR A 118 5.52 17.95 -3.90
N ASN A 119 5.32 16.94 -3.09
CA ASN A 119 4.11 16.12 -3.08
C ASN A 119 2.85 16.88 -2.65
N THR A 120 2.93 17.86 -1.74
CA THR A 120 1.75 18.66 -1.36
C THR A 120 1.33 19.63 -2.45
N LEU A 121 2.27 20.17 -3.23
CA LEU A 121 1.95 20.96 -4.42
C LEU A 121 1.26 20.10 -5.48
N PHE A 122 1.69 18.86 -5.65
CA PHE A 122 1.04 17.90 -6.53
C PHE A 122 -0.41 17.63 -6.08
N TYR A 123 -0.65 17.33 -4.80
CA TYR A 123 -2.01 17.12 -4.28
C TYR A 123 -2.89 18.35 -4.42
N TYR A 124 -2.34 19.54 -4.22
CA TYR A 124 -3.08 20.78 -4.43
C TYR A 124 -3.49 20.95 -5.89
N SER A 125 -2.60 20.67 -6.83
CA SER A 125 -2.90 20.67 -8.26
C SER A 125 -3.98 19.63 -8.62
N GLU A 126 -3.86 18.41 -8.13
CA GLU A 126 -4.84 17.34 -8.30
C GLU A 126 -6.23 17.71 -7.78
N ASN A 127 -6.28 18.41 -6.63
CA ASN A 127 -7.54 18.86 -6.02
C ASN A 127 -8.33 19.80 -6.92
N THR A 128 -7.68 20.50 -7.85
CA THR A 128 -8.38 21.40 -8.80
C THR A 128 -9.24 20.63 -9.80
N HIS A 129 -8.96 19.32 -9.98
CA HIS A 129 -9.67 18.44 -10.91
C HIS A 129 -10.58 17.42 -10.22
N LYS A 130 -10.57 17.38 -8.87
CA LYS A 130 -11.37 16.46 -8.07
C LYS A 130 -12.64 17.09 -7.51
N GLN A 131 -13.69 16.29 -7.38
CA GLN A 131 -14.89 16.67 -6.62
C GLN A 131 -14.49 16.92 -5.16
N GLU A 132 -15.23 17.76 -4.46
CA GLU A 132 -14.88 18.27 -3.13
C GLU A 132 -14.66 17.13 -2.12
N GLU A 133 -15.49 16.11 -2.16
CA GLU A 133 -15.45 14.94 -1.26
C GLU A 133 -14.22 14.05 -1.48
N LYS A 134 -13.60 14.15 -2.68
CA LYS A 134 -12.41 13.36 -3.08
C LYS A 134 -11.11 14.15 -2.96
N ARG A 135 -11.15 15.37 -2.47
CA ARG A 135 -9.97 16.22 -2.32
C ARG A 135 -9.14 15.79 -1.13
N THR A 136 -7.82 15.83 -1.30
CA THR A 136 -6.89 15.71 -0.19
C THR A 136 -6.99 17.00 0.65
N ASN A 137 -7.36 16.88 1.91
CA ASN A 137 -7.36 18.01 2.83
C ASN A 137 -5.93 18.40 3.18
N ILE A 138 -5.53 19.64 2.86
CA ILE A 138 -4.18 20.15 3.11
C ILE A 138 -4.29 21.34 4.05
N ASN A 139 -3.70 21.22 5.23
CA ASN A 139 -3.69 22.24 6.24
C ASN A 139 -2.30 22.93 6.27
N ILE A 140 -2.25 24.19 5.85
CA ILE A 140 -1.00 24.97 5.80
C ILE A 140 -0.88 25.77 7.10
N LEU A 141 0.15 25.44 7.87
CA LEU A 141 0.38 25.98 9.21
C LEU A 141 1.64 26.84 9.25
N THR A 142 1.58 27.94 9.94
CA THR A 142 2.75 28.81 10.20
C THR A 142 3.74 28.17 11.18
N ASP A 143 3.22 27.43 12.17
CA ASP A 143 4.01 26.71 13.16
C ASP A 143 3.42 25.30 13.36
N VAL A 144 4.02 24.33 12.67
CA VAL A 144 3.60 22.93 12.73
C VAL A 144 3.97 22.33 14.09
N TYR A 145 5.13 22.69 14.65
CA TYR A 145 5.58 22.16 15.94
C TYR A 145 4.61 22.54 17.07
N ASP A 146 4.25 23.83 17.15
CA ASP A 146 3.30 24.32 18.16
C ASP A 146 1.90 23.74 17.96
N HIS A 147 1.45 23.58 16.71
CA HIS A 147 0.19 22.91 16.39
C HIS A 147 0.15 21.48 16.93
N ILE A 148 1.20 20.67 16.66
CA ILE A 148 1.29 19.31 17.17
C ILE A 148 1.36 19.30 18.69
N LEU A 149 2.14 20.21 19.29
CA LEU A 149 2.28 20.29 20.74
C LEU A 149 0.93 20.52 21.44
N LYS A 150 0.05 21.31 20.83
CA LYS A 150 -1.28 21.64 21.35
C LYS A 150 -2.37 20.63 20.99
N SER A 151 -2.17 19.81 19.95
CA SER A 151 -3.13 18.79 19.57
C SER A 151 -3.21 17.68 20.63
N ASN A 152 -4.40 17.18 20.97
CA ASN A 152 -4.54 16.14 21.98
C ASN A 152 -4.82 14.78 21.33
N ASP A 153 -5.68 14.53 20.46
CA ASP A 153 -6.07 13.20 20.00
C ASP A 153 -5.74 12.95 18.52
N GLN A 154 -4.78 13.69 17.97
CA GLN A 154 -4.43 13.55 16.55
C GLN A 154 -3.58 12.29 16.32
N LYS A 155 -3.96 11.49 15.36
CA LYS A 155 -3.27 10.28 14.93
C LYS A 155 -2.39 10.58 13.73
N TYR A 156 -1.13 10.19 13.80
CA TYR A 156 -0.12 10.47 12.79
C TYR A 156 0.27 9.21 12.05
N LEU A 157 -0.09 9.12 10.77
CA LEU A 157 0.17 7.95 9.93
C LEU A 157 1.64 7.84 9.53
N LYS A 158 2.16 8.94 9.01
CA LYS A 158 3.55 9.04 8.53
C LYS A 158 3.99 10.49 8.40
N VAL A 159 5.30 10.68 8.34
CA VAL A 159 5.93 11.94 7.94
C VAL A 159 6.69 11.71 6.65
N THR A 160 6.50 12.59 5.66
CA THR A 160 7.33 12.57 4.44
C THR A 160 8.32 13.74 4.52
N VAL A 161 9.57 13.47 4.20
CA VAL A 161 10.65 14.47 4.12
C VAL A 161 11.14 14.52 2.69
N CYS A 162 11.30 15.74 2.15
CA CYS A 162 11.70 15.96 0.76
C CYS A 162 12.82 17.00 0.65
N ASP A 163 13.71 16.81 -0.33
CA ASP A 163 14.71 17.82 -0.71
C ASP A 163 15.19 17.59 -2.15
N GLN A 164 15.60 18.67 -2.84
CA GLN A 164 16.20 18.57 -4.17
C GLN A 164 17.68 18.17 -4.12
N SER A 165 18.36 18.49 -3.03
CA SER A 165 19.78 18.17 -2.84
C SER A 165 19.96 16.76 -2.26
N GLN A 166 20.52 15.84 -3.02
CA GLN A 166 20.84 14.49 -2.53
C GLN A 166 21.78 14.51 -1.32
N ILE A 167 22.72 15.46 -1.26
CA ILE A 167 23.70 15.56 -0.17
C ILE A 167 23.01 16.00 1.13
N VAL A 168 22.17 17.04 1.06
CA VAL A 168 21.39 17.51 2.21
C VAL A 168 20.44 16.41 2.67
N PHE A 169 19.71 15.81 1.75
CA PHE A 169 18.77 14.73 2.03
C PHE A 169 19.46 13.56 2.75
N ALA A 170 20.58 13.06 2.22
CA ALA A 170 21.32 11.95 2.84
C ALA A 170 21.80 12.26 4.27
N SER A 171 22.22 13.52 4.52
CA SER A 171 22.60 13.97 5.85
C SER A 171 21.42 13.93 6.84
N ILE A 172 20.25 14.36 6.39
CA ILE A 172 19.03 14.35 7.21
C ILE A 172 18.55 12.91 7.47
N ILE A 173 18.55 12.06 6.47
CA ILE A 173 18.21 10.64 6.64
C ILE A 173 19.05 9.99 7.74
N LYS A 174 20.36 10.28 7.78
CA LYS A 174 21.23 9.76 8.82
C LYS A 174 20.82 10.24 10.22
N LYS A 175 20.36 11.48 10.36
CA LYS A 175 19.87 12.02 11.64
C LYS A 175 18.54 11.39 12.03
N LEU A 176 17.64 11.22 11.07
CA LEU A 176 16.31 10.60 11.30
C LEU A 176 16.44 9.14 11.69
N LYS A 177 17.32 8.38 11.03
CA LYS A 177 17.60 6.96 11.38
C LYS A 177 18.20 6.77 12.78
N ALA A 178 18.64 7.85 13.44
CA ALA A 178 19.11 7.81 14.83
C ALA A 178 17.99 7.99 15.87
N ILE A 179 16.76 8.29 15.44
CA ILE A 179 15.58 8.30 16.33
C ILE A 179 15.17 6.84 16.58
N ASN A 180 14.92 6.50 17.84
CA ASN A 180 14.44 5.17 18.20
C ASN A 180 12.96 4.99 17.82
N ASP A 181 12.58 3.75 17.58
CA ASP A 181 11.20 3.31 17.39
C ASP A 181 10.46 3.97 16.22
N ILE A 182 11.22 4.35 15.18
CA ILE A 182 10.69 4.73 13.87
C ILE A 182 11.41 3.96 12.77
N ASP A 183 10.72 3.78 11.65
CA ASP A 183 11.28 3.30 10.40
C ASP A 183 11.36 4.44 9.38
N VAL A 184 12.52 4.54 8.73
CA VAL A 184 12.80 5.51 7.67
C VAL A 184 12.98 4.72 6.38
N LEU A 185 12.02 4.84 5.47
CA LEU A 185 12.03 4.12 4.20
C LEU A 185 13.29 4.46 3.40
N ASP A 186 14.00 3.44 2.96
CA ASP A 186 15.22 3.61 2.18
C ASP A 186 14.88 3.79 0.69
N VAL A 187 14.83 5.05 0.23
CA VAL A 187 14.54 5.38 -1.16
C VAL A 187 15.83 5.70 -1.89
N SER A 188 16.20 4.86 -2.83
CA SER A 188 17.47 4.96 -3.58
C SER A 188 17.42 5.85 -4.83
N HIS A 189 16.24 6.39 -5.18
CA HIS A 189 16.09 7.16 -6.43
C HIS A 189 15.27 8.45 -6.22
N MET A 190 15.47 9.40 -7.12
CA MET A 190 14.71 10.66 -7.12
C MET A 190 13.31 10.44 -7.67
N SER A 191 12.32 11.01 -6.99
CA SER A 191 10.97 11.13 -7.52
C SER A 191 10.92 12.18 -8.61
N LYS A 192 10.16 11.88 -9.67
CA LYS A 192 9.88 12.80 -10.77
C LYS A 192 8.38 12.98 -10.88
N LYS A 193 7.90 14.20 -10.73
CA LYS A 193 6.48 14.53 -10.89
C LYS A 193 6.30 15.69 -11.86
N ILE A 194 5.31 15.56 -12.73
CA ILE A 194 4.89 16.65 -13.62
C ILE A 194 3.73 17.37 -12.95
N ILE A 195 3.91 18.66 -12.74
CA ILE A 195 2.89 19.54 -12.18
C ILE A 195 2.37 20.42 -13.32
N LYS A 196 1.05 20.44 -13.52
CA LYS A 196 0.41 21.31 -14.50
C LYS A 196 0.18 22.69 -13.89
N ALA A 197 0.82 23.70 -14.45
CA ALA A 197 0.65 25.10 -14.09
C ALA A 197 -0.02 25.84 -15.26
N GLY A 198 -1.35 25.84 -15.33
CA GLY A 198 -2.11 26.34 -16.48
C GLY A 198 -1.87 25.47 -17.72
N THR A 199 -1.25 26.06 -18.76
CA THR A 199 -0.89 25.37 -20.01
C THR A 199 0.54 24.78 -19.99
N GLU A 200 1.31 25.06 -18.95
CA GLU A 200 2.70 24.61 -18.83
C GLU A 200 2.80 23.37 -17.94
N GLU A 201 3.70 22.47 -18.32
CA GLU A 201 4.06 21.30 -17.53
C GLU A 201 5.44 21.54 -16.91
N VAL A 202 5.52 21.47 -15.57
CA VAL A 202 6.77 21.66 -14.83
C VAL A 202 7.21 20.32 -14.26
N LEU A 203 8.37 19.83 -14.66
CA LEU A 203 8.97 18.65 -14.06
C LEU A 203 9.65 19.03 -12.74
N VAL A 204 9.21 18.40 -11.67
CA VAL A 204 9.81 18.55 -10.33
C VAL A 204 10.49 17.24 -9.95
N GLU A 205 11.81 17.33 -9.73
CA GLU A 205 12.65 16.20 -9.29
C GLU A 205 13.11 16.44 -7.86
N TYR A 206 12.94 15.45 -6.98
CA TYR A 206 13.34 15.54 -5.57
C TYR A 206 13.57 14.17 -4.95
N CYS A 207 14.46 14.11 -3.96
CA CYS A 207 14.55 12.97 -3.04
C CYS A 207 13.43 13.04 -2.04
N TYR A 208 12.89 11.88 -1.66
CA TYR A 208 11.91 11.80 -0.58
C TYR A 208 12.12 10.54 0.24
N THR A 209 11.64 10.55 1.47
CA THR A 209 11.48 9.37 2.31
C THR A 209 10.18 9.45 3.07
N GLU A 210 9.66 8.31 3.45
CA GLU A 210 8.54 8.17 4.37
C GLU A 210 9.06 7.64 5.71
N ILE A 211 8.53 8.20 6.79
CA ILE A 211 8.86 7.85 8.17
C ILE A 211 7.57 7.39 8.82
N THR A 212 7.60 6.18 9.34
CA THR A 212 6.48 5.53 10.04
C THR A 212 6.89 5.14 11.46
N ASN A 213 5.95 4.68 12.26
CA ASN A 213 6.28 3.99 13.49
C ASN A 213 7.08 2.72 13.14
N LYS A 214 7.87 2.24 14.09
CA LYS A 214 8.70 1.04 13.91
C LYS A 214 7.85 -0.17 13.54
N ASP A 215 8.39 -1.02 12.67
CA ASP A 215 7.76 -2.23 12.17
C ASP A 215 6.38 -2.00 11.50
N VAL A 216 6.13 -0.79 10.97
CA VAL A 216 4.96 -0.54 10.14
C VAL A 216 5.30 -0.85 8.69
N ASN A 217 4.79 -1.96 8.21
CA ASN A 217 4.84 -2.36 6.81
C ASN A 217 3.59 -3.18 6.47
N LYS A 218 3.37 -3.45 5.19
CA LYS A 218 2.18 -4.18 4.74
C LYS A 218 2.11 -5.60 5.30
N TRP A 219 3.25 -6.23 5.56
CA TRP A 219 3.30 -7.58 6.12
C TRP A 219 2.82 -7.61 7.57
N THR A 220 3.28 -6.70 8.44
CA THR A 220 2.83 -6.69 9.84
C THR A 220 1.31 -6.46 9.98
N ALA A 221 0.73 -5.65 9.09
CA ALA A 221 -0.71 -5.50 9.01
C ALA A 221 -1.39 -6.79 8.50
N LEU A 222 -0.77 -7.46 7.54
CA LEU A 222 -1.27 -8.74 7.03
C LEU A 222 -1.20 -9.85 8.07
N GLU A 223 -0.15 -9.89 8.90
CA GLU A 223 -0.05 -10.82 10.05
C GLU A 223 -1.21 -10.66 11.03
N TYR A 224 -1.66 -9.42 11.28
CA TYR A 224 -2.86 -9.19 12.07
C TYR A 224 -4.09 -9.85 11.42
N ILE A 225 -4.31 -9.64 10.12
CA ILE A 225 -5.42 -10.25 9.38
C ILE A 225 -5.32 -11.78 9.38
N MET A 226 -4.13 -12.31 9.16
CA MET A 226 -3.88 -13.76 9.20
C MET A 226 -4.28 -14.37 10.55
N LYS A 227 -3.95 -13.68 11.65
CA LYS A 227 -4.33 -14.11 13.00
C LYS A 227 -5.83 -14.10 13.20
N GLU A 228 -6.53 -13.05 12.78
CA GLU A 228 -7.99 -12.96 12.87
C GLU A 228 -8.69 -14.05 12.06
N LEU A 229 -8.14 -14.39 10.89
CA LEU A 229 -8.69 -15.42 10.00
C LEU A 229 -8.13 -16.84 10.27
N ASN A 230 -7.24 -17.00 11.24
CA ASN A 230 -6.55 -18.25 11.57
C ASN A 230 -5.89 -18.90 10.32
N LEU A 231 -5.09 -18.11 9.61
CA LEU A 231 -4.37 -18.50 8.41
C LEU A 231 -2.88 -18.66 8.68
N ASP A 232 -2.25 -19.64 8.00
CA ASP A 232 -0.80 -19.82 7.97
C ASP A 232 -0.20 -19.02 6.79
N ARG A 233 1.05 -18.55 6.93
CA ARG A 233 1.78 -17.83 5.88
C ARG A 233 1.80 -18.56 4.52
N ASN A 234 1.87 -19.90 4.53
CA ASN A 234 1.85 -20.72 3.33
C ASN A 234 0.50 -20.71 2.58
N GLU A 235 -0.53 -20.12 3.18
CA GLU A 235 -1.85 -19.95 2.58
C GLU A 235 -2.05 -18.56 1.95
N ILE A 236 -0.99 -17.72 1.98
CA ILE A 236 -1.01 -16.33 1.55
C ILE A 236 -0.27 -16.17 0.22
N VAL A 237 -0.87 -15.42 -0.70
CA VAL A 237 -0.22 -14.87 -1.89
C VAL A 237 -0.09 -13.37 -1.71
N ALA A 238 1.07 -12.81 -2.04
CA ALA A 238 1.30 -11.38 -2.02
C ALA A 238 1.78 -10.89 -3.38
N ILE A 239 1.18 -9.82 -3.90
CA ILE A 239 1.48 -9.25 -5.22
C ILE A 239 1.86 -7.79 -5.06
N GLY A 240 3.02 -7.38 -5.62
CA GLY A 240 3.48 -6.00 -5.52
C GLY A 240 4.59 -5.67 -6.52
N ASP A 241 5.03 -4.39 -6.53
CA ASP A 241 6.03 -3.91 -7.51
C ASP A 241 7.19 -3.14 -6.88
N ASN A 242 7.11 -2.69 -5.64
CA ASN A 242 8.05 -1.71 -5.10
C ASN A 242 8.54 -2.09 -3.69
N VAL A 243 9.52 -1.33 -3.18
CA VAL A 243 10.20 -1.61 -1.91
C VAL A 243 9.28 -1.61 -0.69
N ASN A 244 8.15 -0.90 -0.72
CA ASN A 244 7.13 -0.95 0.35
C ASN A 244 6.31 -2.26 0.34
N ASP A 245 6.48 -3.11 -0.68
CA ASP A 245 5.87 -4.44 -0.78
C ASP A 245 6.85 -5.55 -0.38
N LYS A 246 8.11 -5.19 -0.12
CA LYS A 246 9.20 -6.13 0.05
C LYS A 246 8.88 -7.20 1.09
N GLU A 247 8.58 -6.79 2.30
CA GLU A 247 8.30 -7.71 3.40
C GLU A 247 7.06 -8.57 3.11
N MET A 248 6.04 -8.01 2.49
CA MET A 248 4.83 -8.73 2.12
C MET A 248 5.13 -9.83 1.08
N ILE A 249 5.96 -9.55 0.08
CA ILE A 249 6.34 -10.49 -0.98
C ILE A 249 7.31 -11.56 -0.45
N GLU A 250 8.28 -11.16 0.38
CA GLU A 250 9.32 -12.06 0.93
C GLU A 250 8.75 -13.05 1.93
N GLU A 251 7.82 -12.61 2.78
CA GLU A 251 7.30 -13.38 3.90
C GLU A 251 6.06 -14.22 3.56
N ALA A 252 5.30 -13.87 2.52
CA ALA A 252 4.16 -14.67 2.07
C ALA A 252 4.59 -16.05 1.59
N GLY A 253 3.68 -17.03 1.68
CA GLY A 253 3.91 -18.37 1.15
C GLY A 253 4.13 -18.39 -0.36
N PHE A 254 3.65 -17.38 -1.07
CA PHE A 254 3.90 -17.19 -2.50
C PHE A 254 3.93 -15.69 -2.85
N GLY A 255 5.13 -15.16 -3.01
CA GLY A 255 5.37 -13.78 -3.42
C GLY A 255 5.41 -13.64 -4.94
N VAL A 256 4.73 -12.64 -5.47
CA VAL A 256 4.60 -12.36 -6.90
C VAL A 256 5.13 -10.95 -7.19
N ALA A 257 6.12 -10.84 -8.07
CA ALA A 257 6.61 -9.57 -8.59
C ALA A 257 5.92 -9.24 -9.92
N MET A 258 5.46 -7.98 -10.05
CA MET A 258 5.00 -7.46 -11.34
C MET A 258 6.17 -7.30 -12.31
N GLY A 259 5.93 -7.41 -13.62
CA GLY A 259 6.96 -7.21 -14.66
C GLY A 259 7.62 -5.83 -14.63
N ASN A 260 6.91 -4.80 -14.15
CA ASN A 260 7.40 -3.45 -13.92
C ASN A 260 8.05 -3.24 -12.54
N SER A 261 8.23 -4.28 -11.73
CA SER A 261 8.84 -4.20 -10.41
C SER A 261 10.30 -3.77 -10.45
N THR A 262 10.77 -3.23 -9.34
CA THR A 262 12.19 -3.01 -9.11
C THR A 262 12.95 -4.33 -9.07
N GLN A 263 14.25 -4.31 -9.41
CA GLN A 263 15.07 -5.51 -9.44
C GLN A 263 15.10 -6.25 -8.08
N VAL A 264 15.13 -5.51 -6.99
CA VAL A 264 15.11 -6.06 -5.63
C VAL A 264 13.86 -6.91 -5.38
N ILE A 265 12.69 -6.46 -5.86
CA ILE A 265 11.44 -7.19 -5.70
C ILE A 265 11.41 -8.46 -6.56
N LYS A 266 11.94 -8.38 -7.79
CA LYS A 266 12.06 -9.55 -8.68
C LYS A 266 12.95 -10.65 -8.10
N GLU A 267 14.03 -10.26 -7.40
CA GLU A 267 14.98 -11.20 -6.81
C GLU A 267 14.43 -11.97 -5.59
N ILE A 268 13.50 -11.38 -4.84
CA ILE A 268 12.91 -12.02 -3.64
C ILE A 268 11.60 -12.76 -3.93
N ALA A 269 10.92 -12.44 -5.04
CA ALA A 269 9.65 -13.06 -5.40
C ALA A 269 9.82 -14.51 -5.86
N ASN A 270 8.80 -15.34 -5.67
CA ASN A 270 8.76 -16.71 -6.19
C ASN A 270 8.55 -16.73 -7.72
N VAL A 271 7.87 -15.72 -8.28
CA VAL A 271 7.58 -15.62 -9.70
C VAL A 271 7.46 -14.15 -10.13
N GLU A 272 7.85 -13.88 -11.39
CA GLU A 272 7.56 -12.63 -12.10
C GLU A 272 6.41 -12.90 -13.08
N VAL A 273 5.45 -11.97 -13.15
CA VAL A 273 4.30 -12.00 -14.09
C VAL A 273 4.33 -10.79 -15.02
N GLY A 274 3.34 -10.59 -15.85
CA GLY A 274 3.21 -9.43 -16.72
C GLY A 274 3.24 -8.12 -15.96
N THR A 275 3.42 -7.01 -16.68
CA THR A 275 3.35 -5.67 -16.07
C THR A 275 1.91 -5.32 -15.66
N ASN A 276 1.74 -4.24 -14.91
CA ASN A 276 0.42 -3.72 -14.56
C ASN A 276 -0.40 -3.24 -15.78
N ASN A 277 0.25 -2.99 -16.92
CA ASN A 277 -0.41 -2.67 -18.19
C ASN A 277 -0.67 -3.91 -19.07
N GLU A 278 -0.17 -5.07 -18.66
CA GLU A 278 -0.28 -6.36 -19.35
C GLU A 278 -1.05 -7.40 -18.51
N ASP A 279 -1.91 -6.91 -17.60
CA ASP A 279 -2.77 -7.76 -16.76
C ASP A 279 -2.01 -8.79 -15.89
N GLY A 280 -0.83 -8.44 -15.34
CA GLY A 280 -0.03 -9.36 -14.51
C GLY A 280 -0.77 -9.87 -13.27
N VAL A 281 -1.65 -9.07 -12.68
CA VAL A 281 -2.51 -9.53 -11.56
C VAL A 281 -3.52 -10.58 -12.07
N CYS A 282 -4.17 -10.35 -13.21
CA CYS A 282 -5.06 -11.34 -13.85
C CYS A 282 -4.33 -12.65 -14.08
N GLU A 283 -3.11 -12.59 -14.65
CA GLU A 283 -2.25 -13.74 -14.87
C GLU A 283 -2.00 -14.52 -13.56
N THR A 284 -1.73 -13.81 -12.47
CA THR A 284 -1.53 -14.42 -11.14
C THR A 284 -2.76 -15.19 -10.69
N PHE A 285 -3.95 -14.56 -10.79
CA PHE A 285 -5.20 -15.22 -10.40
C PHE A 285 -5.49 -16.45 -11.26
N GLN A 286 -5.33 -16.37 -12.56
CA GLN A 286 -5.58 -17.49 -13.47
C GLN A 286 -4.66 -18.68 -13.22
N LYS A 287 -3.33 -18.41 -13.14
CA LYS A 287 -2.33 -19.48 -13.07
C LYS A 287 -2.20 -20.10 -11.67
N TYR A 288 -2.29 -19.30 -10.61
CA TYR A 288 -1.90 -19.74 -9.28
C TYR A 288 -3.05 -19.77 -8.27
N ILE A 289 -4.11 -18.96 -8.46
CA ILE A 289 -5.22 -18.89 -7.52
C ILE A 289 -6.41 -19.69 -8.00
N ASN A 290 -6.99 -19.37 -9.14
CA ASN A 290 -8.21 -20.00 -9.62
C ASN A 290 -7.98 -21.42 -10.14
N SER A 291 -6.80 -21.72 -10.68
CA SER A 291 -6.42 -23.07 -11.12
C SER A 291 -6.47 -24.12 -10.00
N GLN A 292 -6.18 -23.75 -8.76
CA GLN A 292 -6.24 -24.68 -7.63
C GLN A 292 -7.63 -25.25 -7.37
N PHE A 293 -8.70 -24.51 -7.72
CA PHE A 293 -10.09 -24.96 -7.54
C PHE A 293 -10.52 -25.91 -8.65
N TRP A 294 -10.01 -25.70 -9.86
CA TRP A 294 -10.27 -26.57 -11.00
C TRP A 294 -9.69 -27.99 -10.78
N LEU A 295 -8.46 -28.05 -10.27
CA LEU A 295 -7.83 -29.33 -9.91
C LEU A 295 -8.63 -30.10 -8.85
N ARG A 296 -9.17 -29.40 -7.85
CA ARG A 296 -10.01 -30.00 -6.80
C ARG A 296 -11.34 -30.52 -7.33
N PHE A 297 -11.93 -29.82 -8.28
CA PHE A 297 -13.16 -30.25 -8.94
C PHE A 297 -12.93 -31.52 -9.77
N CYS A 298 -11.85 -31.56 -10.54
CA CYS A 298 -11.47 -32.74 -11.31
C CYS A 298 -11.17 -33.96 -10.41
N TYR A 299 -10.44 -33.74 -9.29
CA TYR A 299 -10.11 -34.81 -8.35
C TYR A 299 -11.35 -35.38 -7.66
N LYS A 300 -12.28 -34.54 -7.25
CA LYS A 300 -13.56 -34.99 -6.66
C LYS A 300 -14.40 -35.80 -7.64
N ASN A 301 -14.46 -35.39 -8.91
CA ASN A 301 -15.24 -36.10 -9.92
C ASN A 301 -14.58 -37.45 -10.27
N VAL A 302 -13.27 -37.53 -10.34
CA VAL A 302 -12.57 -38.80 -10.56
C VAL A 302 -12.77 -39.77 -9.39
N ILE A 303 -12.75 -39.30 -8.15
CA ILE A 303 -13.04 -40.13 -6.95
C ILE A 303 -14.51 -40.58 -6.97
N PHE A 304 -15.42 -39.71 -7.38
CA PHE A 304 -16.85 -40.04 -7.46
C PHE A 304 -17.14 -41.11 -8.52
N GLU A 305 -16.51 -41.02 -9.71
CA GLU A 305 -16.60 -42.03 -10.73
C GLU A 305 -15.97 -43.36 -10.30
N LEU A 306 -14.82 -43.34 -9.62
CA LEU A 306 -14.21 -44.55 -9.07
C LEU A 306 -15.08 -45.21 -7.99
N HIS A 307 -15.71 -44.42 -7.10
CA HIS A 307 -16.66 -44.95 -6.11
C HIS A 307 -17.90 -45.55 -6.74
N PHE A 308 -18.41 -44.93 -7.82
CA PHE A 308 -19.56 -45.44 -8.55
C PHE A 308 -19.25 -46.78 -9.26
N MET A 309 -18.02 -46.90 -9.80
CA MET A 309 -17.57 -48.16 -10.44
C MET A 309 -17.39 -49.30 -9.42
N ILE A 310 -16.96 -49.00 -8.18
CA ILE A 310 -16.75 -50.01 -7.11
C ILE A 310 -18.10 -50.52 -6.53
N ILE A 311 -19.17 -49.73 -6.58
CA ILE A 311 -20.49 -50.11 -6.06
C ILE A 311 -21.29 -50.95 -7.07
N PHE A 312 -20.93 -50.92 -8.36
CA PHE A 312 -21.63 -51.62 -9.42
C PHE A 312 -20.82 -52.77 -10.06
N THR A 313 -19.67 -53.13 -9.46
CA THR A 313 -18.97 -54.41 -9.72
C THR A 313 -19.09 -55.33 -8.52
#